data_e29e3e60739791dbcef192492d65cccf
#
_entry.id   e29e3e60739791dbcef192492d65cccf
#
_cell.length_a   1.000
_cell.length_b   1.000
_cell.length_c   1.000
_cell.angle_alpha   90.00
_cell.angle_beta   90.00
_cell.angle_gamma   90.00
#
_symmetry.space_group_name_H-M   'P 1'
#
loop_
_entity.id
_entity.type
_entity.pdbx_description
1 polymer ?
#
loop_
_entity_poly.entity_id
_entity_poly.type
_entity_poly.pdbx_seq_one_letter_code
_entity_poly.pdbx_strand_id
1 'polypeptide(L)'
;MGKQYNTELQAKVETYMKETGISQAKLAPMMNLSGAVLSQYRRSVYDKGDVGDVERKIREFFQIKEEQAENAKKTESFNAVRGYVATSISESIYKMIRYCQLEKGIVVIDGDAGIGKTKAATKFLRDNPATAIYISTTPSTSSVRSLLRMIARALKISENQRTEDLSISIRERLRSSDNVLIIDEAQNLKFMALEEIRG
;
A
#
# COMPACT_ATOMS: atom_id res chain seq x y z
N MET A 1 55.18 1.84 0.66
CA MET A 1 54.23 1.82 1.77
C MET A 1 53.01 1.00 1.37
N GLY A 2 52.71 -0.07 2.07
CA GLY A 2 51.50 -0.87 1.80
C GLY A 2 50.24 -0.06 2.08
N LYS A 3 49.24 -0.15 1.20
CA LYS A 3 47.95 0.49 1.45
C LYS A 3 47.28 -0.17 2.65
N GLN A 4 46.79 0.63 3.61
CA GLN A 4 46.10 0.14 4.79
C GLN A 4 44.61 0.02 4.47
N TYR A 5 44.01 -1.12 4.75
CA TYR A 5 42.58 -1.40 4.53
C TYR A 5 41.87 -1.51 5.87
N ASN A 6 40.67 -0.99 5.93
CA ASN A 6 39.83 -1.11 7.13
C ASN A 6 39.11 -2.48 7.14
N THR A 7 39.62 -3.39 7.96
CA THR A 7 39.12 -4.78 8.07
C THR A 7 37.70 -4.83 8.64
N GLU A 8 37.31 -3.90 9.53
CA GLU A 8 35.96 -3.84 10.09
C GLU A 8 34.94 -3.47 9.01
N LEU A 9 35.32 -2.53 8.14
CA LEU A 9 34.46 -2.10 7.04
C LEU A 9 34.30 -3.19 5.99
N GLN A 10 35.37 -3.95 5.72
CA GLN A 10 35.30 -5.14 4.86
C GLN A 10 34.37 -6.19 5.44
N ALA A 11 34.49 -6.50 6.74
CA ALA A 11 33.63 -7.44 7.44
C ALA A 11 32.16 -7.00 7.41
N LYS A 12 31.90 -5.68 7.58
CA LYS A 12 30.54 -5.10 7.51
C LYS A 12 29.91 -5.31 6.12
N VAL A 13 30.68 -5.15 5.05
CA VAL A 13 30.23 -5.43 3.68
C VAL A 13 29.89 -6.91 3.47
N GLU A 14 30.75 -7.82 3.96
CA GLU A 14 30.53 -9.26 3.88
C GLU A 14 29.27 -9.70 4.63
N THR A 15 29.09 -9.21 5.86
CA THR A 15 27.93 -9.49 6.69
C THR A 15 26.65 -9.01 5.99
N TYR A 16 26.65 -7.79 5.49
CA TYR A 16 25.52 -7.23 4.76
C TYR A 16 25.12 -8.05 3.53
N MET A 17 26.11 -8.50 2.77
CA MET A 17 25.86 -9.37 1.58
C MET A 17 25.28 -10.72 1.99
N LYS A 18 25.73 -11.32 3.09
CA LYS A 18 25.21 -12.59 3.62
C LYS A 18 23.79 -12.47 4.13
N GLU A 19 23.49 -11.43 4.91
CA GLU A 19 22.17 -11.21 5.50
C GLU A 19 21.10 -10.85 4.49
N THR A 20 21.47 -10.04 3.48
CA THR A 20 20.51 -9.57 2.46
C THR A 20 20.42 -10.46 1.23
N GLY A 21 21.38 -11.38 1.06
CA GLY A 21 21.49 -12.22 -0.15
C GLY A 21 21.86 -11.41 -1.42
N ILE A 22 22.24 -10.13 -1.27
CA ILE A 22 22.55 -9.26 -2.41
C ILE A 22 23.89 -9.64 -3.04
N SER A 23 23.95 -9.76 -4.37
CA SER A 23 25.21 -10.02 -5.07
C SER A 23 26.10 -8.76 -5.09
N GLN A 24 27.43 -8.96 -5.14
CA GLN A 24 28.40 -7.88 -5.25
C GLN A 24 28.13 -6.97 -6.46
N ALA A 25 27.71 -7.53 -7.58
CA ALA A 25 27.41 -6.77 -8.79
C ALA A 25 26.24 -5.79 -8.61
N LYS A 26 25.27 -6.12 -7.74
CA LYS A 26 24.16 -5.26 -7.37
C LYS A 26 24.51 -4.28 -6.25
N LEU A 27 25.38 -4.68 -5.32
CA LEU A 27 25.76 -3.85 -4.18
C LEU A 27 26.72 -2.72 -4.56
N ALA A 28 27.69 -2.97 -5.46
CA ALA A 28 28.70 -1.99 -5.81
C ALA A 28 28.13 -0.67 -6.37
N PRO A 29 27.17 -0.68 -7.32
CA PRO A 29 26.53 0.55 -7.79
C PRO A 29 25.79 1.32 -6.67
N MET A 30 25.23 0.63 -5.68
CA MET A 30 24.56 1.27 -4.55
C MET A 30 25.51 2.05 -3.64
N MET A 31 26.80 1.70 -3.68
CA MET A 31 27.89 2.38 -2.98
C MET A 31 28.65 3.37 -3.90
N ASN A 32 28.10 3.67 -5.08
CA ASN A 32 28.81 4.46 -6.11
C ASN A 32 30.21 3.91 -6.45
N LEU A 33 30.32 2.57 -6.50
CA LEU A 33 31.53 1.84 -6.83
C LEU A 33 31.29 0.93 -8.05
N SER A 34 32.35 0.62 -8.80
CA SER A 34 32.27 -0.48 -9.76
C SER A 34 32.41 -1.83 -9.08
N GLY A 35 31.85 -2.90 -9.67
CA GLY A 35 31.96 -4.26 -9.15
C GLY A 35 33.43 -4.71 -9.02
N ALA A 36 34.31 -4.28 -9.92
CA ALA A 36 35.74 -4.58 -9.85
C ALA A 36 36.43 -3.89 -8.65
N VAL A 37 36.14 -2.62 -8.41
CA VAL A 37 36.66 -1.86 -7.26
C VAL A 37 36.23 -2.48 -5.96
N LEU A 38 34.94 -2.79 -5.78
CA LEU A 38 34.44 -3.43 -4.56
C LEU A 38 35.05 -4.82 -4.36
N SER A 39 35.23 -5.62 -5.44
CA SER A 39 35.88 -6.91 -5.39
C SER A 39 37.35 -6.84 -4.95
N GLN A 40 38.11 -5.90 -5.51
CA GLN A 40 39.51 -5.70 -5.17
C GLN A 40 39.67 -5.16 -3.75
N TYR A 41 38.82 -4.25 -3.29
CA TYR A 41 38.79 -3.73 -1.93
C TYR A 41 38.57 -4.86 -0.90
N ARG A 42 37.55 -5.69 -1.13
CA ARG A 42 37.22 -6.82 -0.24
C ARG A 42 38.37 -7.82 -0.09
N ARG A 43 39.20 -7.96 -1.13
CA ARG A 43 40.37 -8.84 -1.15
C ARG A 43 41.69 -8.15 -0.76
N SER A 44 41.62 -6.87 -0.37
CA SER A 44 42.81 -6.06 -0.03
C SER A 44 43.85 -5.95 -1.15
N VAL A 45 43.41 -5.97 -2.40
CA VAL A 45 44.28 -5.92 -3.61
C VAL A 45 43.97 -4.71 -4.51
N TYR A 46 43.26 -3.70 -3.99
CA TYR A 46 42.91 -2.50 -4.76
C TYR A 46 44.13 -1.57 -4.85
N ASP A 47 44.72 -1.48 -6.03
CA ASP A 47 45.96 -0.71 -6.30
C ASP A 47 45.77 0.55 -7.16
N LYS A 48 44.67 0.60 -7.95
CA LYS A 48 44.44 1.59 -9.01
C LYS A 48 43.85 2.91 -8.58
N GLY A 49 43.72 3.18 -7.26
CA GLY A 49 43.12 4.43 -6.78
C GLY A 49 43.29 4.63 -5.28
N ASP A 50 42.53 5.59 -4.74
CA ASP A 50 42.54 5.92 -3.32
C ASP A 50 41.62 4.97 -2.53
N VAL A 51 42.18 4.21 -1.60
CA VAL A 51 41.43 3.33 -0.69
C VAL A 51 40.52 4.15 0.22
N GLY A 52 40.96 5.35 0.65
CA GLY A 52 40.17 6.23 1.49
C GLY A 52 38.87 6.68 0.83
N ASP A 53 38.88 6.97 -0.49
CA ASP A 53 37.66 7.31 -1.23
C ASP A 53 36.67 6.14 -1.29
N VAL A 54 37.19 4.92 -1.50
CA VAL A 54 36.36 3.71 -1.48
C VAL A 54 35.71 3.51 -0.11
N GLU A 55 36.51 3.62 0.95
CA GLU A 55 36.01 3.48 2.33
C GLU A 55 34.99 4.56 2.70
N ARG A 56 35.22 5.80 2.27
CA ARG A 56 34.24 6.89 2.47
C ARG A 56 32.89 6.55 1.85
N LYS A 57 32.86 6.10 0.60
CA LYS A 57 31.63 5.72 -0.11
C LYS A 57 30.90 4.53 0.56
N ILE A 58 31.66 3.56 1.06
CA ILE A 58 31.09 2.43 1.81
C ILE A 58 30.48 2.91 3.13
N ARG A 59 31.15 3.81 3.87
CA ARG A 59 30.61 4.40 5.10
C ARG A 59 29.35 5.20 4.85
N GLU A 60 29.34 6.06 3.85
CA GLU A 60 28.16 6.83 3.44
C GLU A 60 26.96 5.92 3.14
N PHE A 61 27.17 4.83 2.41
CA PHE A 61 26.12 3.86 2.15
C PHE A 61 25.54 3.26 3.43
N PHE A 62 26.39 2.82 4.37
CA PHE A 62 25.92 2.24 5.62
C PHE A 62 25.24 3.27 6.52
N GLN A 63 25.72 4.50 6.55
CA GLN A 63 25.07 5.59 7.29
C GLN A 63 23.65 5.84 6.77
N ILE A 64 23.48 5.95 5.46
CA ILE A 64 22.13 6.09 4.85
C ILE A 64 21.24 4.90 5.20
N LYS A 65 21.78 3.69 5.23
CA LYS A 65 21.03 2.48 5.62
C LYS A 65 20.62 2.49 7.10
N GLU A 66 21.49 2.93 7.98
CA GLU A 66 21.18 3.08 9.40
C GLU A 66 20.11 4.15 9.65
N GLU A 67 20.21 5.31 9.00
CA GLU A 67 19.20 6.37 9.04
C GLU A 67 17.84 5.89 8.49
N GLN A 68 17.83 5.14 7.38
CA GLN A 68 16.62 4.54 6.84
C GLN A 68 15.99 3.54 7.81
N ALA A 69 16.79 2.70 8.46
CA ALA A 69 16.31 1.73 9.45
C ALA A 69 15.76 2.41 10.71
N GLU A 70 16.40 3.48 11.20
CA GLU A 70 15.87 4.27 12.30
C GLU A 70 14.56 4.98 11.95
N ASN A 71 14.49 5.57 10.75
CA ASN A 71 13.27 6.20 10.26
C ASN A 71 12.15 5.18 10.06
N ALA A 72 12.46 3.96 9.58
CA ALA A 72 11.48 2.88 9.48
C ALA A 72 10.95 2.48 10.86
N LYS A 73 11.82 2.32 11.87
CA LYS A 73 11.40 2.05 13.28
C LYS A 73 10.55 3.18 13.85
N LYS A 74 10.91 4.44 13.61
CA LYS A 74 10.10 5.59 14.00
C LYS A 74 8.74 5.56 13.29
N THR A 75 8.71 5.24 12.00
CA THR A 75 7.48 5.12 11.22
C THR A 75 6.62 3.94 11.69
N GLU A 76 7.21 2.82 12.09
CA GLU A 76 6.49 1.70 12.70
C GLU A 76 5.87 2.09 14.05
N SER A 77 6.57 2.84 14.89
CA SER A 77 6.00 3.36 16.13
C SER A 77 4.86 4.36 15.88
N PHE A 78 4.98 5.21 14.86
CA PHE A 78 3.88 6.07 14.40
C PHE A 78 2.73 5.28 13.76
N ASN A 79 3.01 4.18 13.07
CA ASN A 79 1.99 3.30 12.48
C ASN A 79 1.28 2.45 13.54
N ALA A 80 1.93 2.11 14.65
CA ALA A 80 1.27 1.51 15.81
C ALA A 80 0.26 2.48 16.45
N VAL A 81 0.54 3.80 16.43
CA VAL A 81 -0.40 4.86 16.83
C VAL A 81 -1.46 5.12 15.74
N ARG A 82 -1.23 4.74 14.47
CA ARG A 82 -2.20 4.77 13.38
C ARG A 82 -3.18 3.60 13.39
N GLY A 83 -3.16 2.74 14.39
CA GLY A 83 -4.16 1.70 14.60
C GLY A 83 -5.57 2.29 14.64
N TYR A 84 -6.56 1.51 14.23
CA TYR A 84 -7.96 1.88 14.39
C TYR A 84 -8.25 2.09 15.89
N VAL A 85 -8.60 3.32 16.24
CA VAL A 85 -9.11 3.65 17.58
C VAL A 85 -10.62 3.70 17.45
N ALA A 86 -11.29 2.86 18.22
CA ALA A 86 -12.75 2.86 18.28
C ALA A 86 -13.23 4.17 18.95
N THR A 87 -14.00 4.94 18.19
CA THR A 87 -14.73 6.11 18.71
C THR A 87 -16.22 5.81 18.64
N SER A 88 -17.03 6.49 19.44
CA SER A 88 -18.50 6.33 19.39
C SER A 88 -19.05 6.52 17.96
N ILE A 89 -18.49 7.47 17.21
CA ILE A 89 -18.85 7.75 15.82
C ILE A 89 -18.47 6.56 14.93
N SER A 90 -17.24 6.08 15.02
CA SER A 90 -16.79 4.95 14.18
C SER A 90 -17.52 3.65 14.48
N GLU A 91 -17.90 3.43 15.72
CA GLU A 91 -18.75 2.29 16.11
C GLU A 91 -20.18 2.42 15.57
N SER A 92 -20.74 3.63 15.60
CA SER A 92 -22.05 3.90 15.00
C SER A 92 -22.04 3.64 13.50
N ILE A 93 -21.02 4.11 12.78
CA ILE A 93 -20.84 3.84 11.35
C ILE A 93 -20.72 2.33 11.09
N TYR A 94 -19.92 1.63 11.88
CA TYR A 94 -19.78 0.17 11.76
C TYR A 94 -21.13 -0.56 11.92
N LYS A 95 -21.93 -0.16 12.92
CA LYS A 95 -23.27 -0.70 13.15
C LYS A 95 -24.23 -0.38 12.01
N MET A 96 -24.16 0.83 11.43
CA MET A 96 -24.97 1.22 10.28
C MET A 96 -24.65 0.38 9.04
N ILE A 97 -23.37 0.12 8.75
CA ILE A 97 -22.97 -0.75 7.64
C ILE A 97 -23.48 -2.18 7.89
N ARG A 98 -23.37 -2.68 9.10
CA ARG A 98 -23.88 -4.03 9.46
C ARG A 98 -25.40 -4.11 9.32
N TYR A 99 -26.12 -3.09 9.78
CA TYR A 99 -27.56 -3.00 9.62
C TYR A 99 -27.98 -3.00 8.16
N CYS A 100 -27.32 -2.16 7.35
CA CYS A 100 -27.53 -2.11 5.89
C CYS A 100 -27.32 -3.49 5.22
N GLN A 101 -26.30 -4.23 5.64
CA GLN A 101 -26.03 -5.58 5.14
C GLN A 101 -27.15 -6.57 5.49
N LEU A 102 -27.64 -6.54 6.73
CA LEU A 102 -28.66 -7.46 7.22
C LEU A 102 -30.04 -7.19 6.60
N GLU A 103 -30.43 -5.92 6.54
CA GLU A 103 -31.73 -5.49 6.03
C GLU A 103 -31.77 -5.38 4.50
N LYS A 104 -30.63 -5.57 3.82
CA LYS A 104 -30.48 -5.42 2.36
C LYS A 104 -30.96 -4.06 1.85
N GLY A 105 -30.72 -3.02 2.65
CA GLY A 105 -31.12 -1.65 2.36
C GLY A 105 -29.95 -0.77 1.89
N ILE A 106 -30.23 0.52 1.78
CA ILE A 106 -29.25 1.54 1.46
C ILE A 106 -29.14 2.51 2.64
N VAL A 107 -27.94 2.81 3.06
CA VAL A 107 -27.66 3.84 4.07
C VAL A 107 -26.68 4.88 3.51
N VAL A 108 -26.96 6.13 3.78
CA VAL A 108 -26.06 7.25 3.49
C VAL A 108 -25.43 7.72 4.78
N ILE A 109 -24.09 7.72 4.85
CA ILE A 109 -23.32 8.19 6.00
C ILE A 109 -22.67 9.51 5.62
N ASP A 110 -23.24 10.58 6.10
CA ASP A 110 -22.74 11.95 5.92
C ASP A 110 -22.12 12.48 7.22
N GLY A 111 -21.28 13.49 7.12
CA GLY A 111 -20.61 14.16 8.24
C GLY A 111 -19.27 14.76 7.86
N ASP A 112 -18.69 15.54 8.77
CA ASP A 112 -17.50 16.33 8.55
C ASP A 112 -16.26 15.48 8.13
N ALA A 113 -15.32 16.13 7.46
CA ALA A 113 -14.04 15.52 7.16
C ALA A 113 -13.29 15.15 8.47
N GLY A 114 -12.63 14.00 8.48
CA GLY A 114 -11.80 13.58 9.63
C GLY A 114 -12.53 12.84 10.75
N ILE A 115 -13.88 12.76 10.78
CA ILE A 115 -14.63 12.03 11.82
C ILE A 115 -14.43 10.50 11.82
N GLY A 116 -13.71 9.96 10.84
CA GLY A 116 -13.34 8.55 10.80
C GLY A 116 -14.19 7.67 9.88
N LYS A 117 -15.03 8.21 8.97
CA LYS A 117 -15.87 7.45 8.03
C LYS A 117 -15.07 6.37 7.27
N THR A 118 -14.05 6.77 6.56
CA THR A 118 -13.17 5.86 5.79
C THR A 118 -12.48 4.82 6.67
N LYS A 119 -12.06 5.20 7.89
CA LYS A 119 -11.44 4.27 8.83
C LYS A 119 -12.44 3.22 9.34
N ALA A 120 -13.67 3.62 9.63
CA ALA A 120 -14.73 2.71 10.04
C ALA A 120 -15.09 1.74 8.91
N ALA A 121 -15.25 2.23 7.68
CA ALA A 121 -15.49 1.43 6.49
C ALA A 121 -14.36 0.42 6.22
N THR A 122 -13.12 0.87 6.31
CA THR A 122 -11.93 0.01 6.15
C THR A 122 -11.82 -1.03 7.26
N LYS A 123 -12.17 -0.68 8.49
CA LYS A 123 -12.25 -1.63 9.60
C LYS A 123 -13.31 -2.70 9.33
N PHE A 124 -14.50 -2.28 8.88
CA PHE A 124 -15.57 -3.23 8.53
C PHE A 124 -15.13 -4.20 7.42
N LEU A 125 -14.48 -3.70 6.36
CA LEU A 125 -13.91 -4.51 5.29
C LEU A 125 -12.91 -5.55 5.82
N ARG A 126 -12.03 -5.13 6.72
CA ARG A 126 -11.02 -6.02 7.32
C ARG A 126 -11.64 -7.13 8.15
N ASP A 127 -12.70 -6.81 8.89
CA ASP A 127 -13.40 -7.78 9.75
C ASP A 127 -14.33 -8.71 8.94
N ASN A 128 -14.75 -8.29 7.75
CA ASN A 128 -15.71 -9.01 6.90
C ASN A 128 -15.20 -9.18 5.45
N PRO A 129 -13.99 -9.75 5.23
CA PRO A 129 -13.35 -9.75 3.92
C PRO A 129 -14.09 -10.58 2.86
N ALA A 130 -14.95 -11.49 3.28
CA ALA A 130 -15.73 -12.37 2.40
C ALA A 130 -17.02 -11.70 1.87
N THR A 131 -17.56 -10.73 2.59
CA THR A 131 -18.87 -10.14 2.32
C THR A 131 -18.87 -8.63 2.15
N ALA A 132 -17.80 -7.94 2.55
CA ALA A 132 -17.67 -6.50 2.35
C ALA A 132 -16.93 -6.19 1.06
N ILE A 133 -17.50 -5.32 0.25
CA ILE A 133 -16.93 -4.82 -0.99
C ILE A 133 -16.74 -3.31 -0.81
N TYR A 134 -15.52 -2.83 -1.02
CA TYR A 134 -15.19 -1.42 -0.85
C TYR A 134 -14.66 -0.83 -2.15
N ILE A 135 -15.24 0.29 -2.56
CA ILE A 135 -14.74 1.11 -3.65
C ILE A 135 -14.65 2.57 -3.19
N SER A 136 -13.67 3.29 -3.70
CA SER A 136 -13.53 4.74 -3.48
C SER A 136 -13.61 5.46 -4.80
N THR A 137 -14.49 6.44 -4.88
CA THR A 137 -14.74 7.20 -6.12
C THR A 137 -13.90 8.47 -6.17
N THR A 138 -13.64 8.93 -7.39
CA THR A 138 -12.91 10.16 -7.68
C THR A 138 -13.68 10.95 -8.75
N PRO A 139 -13.39 12.23 -8.96
CA PRO A 139 -14.01 13.00 -10.05
C PRO A 139 -13.89 12.34 -11.43
N SER A 140 -12.79 11.61 -11.69
CA SER A 140 -12.58 10.89 -12.96
C SER A 140 -13.42 9.62 -13.09
N THR A 141 -13.93 9.06 -11.99
CA THR A 141 -14.74 7.83 -11.95
C THR A 141 -16.22 8.10 -11.68
N SER A 142 -16.69 9.31 -11.89
CA SER A 142 -18.01 9.81 -11.52
C SER A 142 -19.18 9.32 -12.39
N SER A 143 -18.89 8.69 -13.54
CA SER A 143 -19.93 8.27 -14.49
C SER A 143 -20.51 6.90 -14.15
N VAL A 144 -21.76 6.61 -14.60
CA VAL A 144 -22.41 5.30 -14.48
C VAL A 144 -21.49 4.17 -14.94
N ARG A 145 -20.93 4.30 -16.15
CA ARG A 145 -20.07 3.27 -16.72
C ARG A 145 -18.81 3.02 -15.91
N SER A 146 -18.16 4.09 -15.42
CA SER A 146 -16.96 3.97 -14.59
C SER A 146 -17.27 3.30 -13.26
N LEU A 147 -18.37 3.68 -12.63
CA LEU A 147 -18.82 3.10 -11.37
C LEU A 147 -19.13 1.61 -11.51
N LEU A 148 -19.93 1.22 -12.52
CA LEU A 148 -20.26 -0.18 -12.76
C LEU A 148 -19.03 -1.04 -13.03
N ARG A 149 -18.04 -0.51 -13.76
CA ARG A 149 -16.74 -1.20 -13.95
C ARG A 149 -15.98 -1.40 -12.64
N MET A 150 -15.94 -0.40 -11.76
CA MET A 150 -15.30 -0.53 -10.46
C MET A 150 -15.98 -1.60 -9.61
N ILE A 151 -17.32 -1.61 -9.58
CA ILE A 151 -18.12 -2.62 -8.86
C ILE A 151 -17.86 -4.01 -9.46
N ALA A 152 -17.93 -4.15 -10.79
CA ALA A 152 -17.70 -5.42 -11.47
C ALA A 152 -16.32 -6.00 -11.16
N ARG A 153 -15.27 -5.16 -11.20
CA ARG A 153 -13.90 -5.54 -10.82
C ARG A 153 -13.84 -6.05 -9.40
N ALA A 154 -14.47 -5.36 -8.46
CA ALA A 154 -14.51 -5.76 -7.05
C ALA A 154 -15.28 -7.09 -6.84
N LEU A 155 -16.32 -7.33 -7.63
CA LEU A 155 -17.12 -8.57 -7.65
C LEU A 155 -16.49 -9.70 -8.49
N LYS A 156 -15.35 -9.44 -9.18
CA LYS A 156 -14.70 -10.37 -10.11
C LYS A 156 -15.60 -10.77 -11.29
N ILE A 157 -16.41 -9.82 -11.77
CA ILE A 157 -17.24 -9.93 -12.98
C ILE A 157 -16.44 -9.33 -14.16
N SER A 158 -16.63 -9.86 -15.38
CA SER A 158 -15.99 -9.32 -16.57
C SER A 158 -16.43 -7.88 -16.84
N GLU A 159 -15.47 -6.96 -16.97
CA GLU A 159 -15.72 -5.54 -17.26
C GLU A 159 -16.02 -5.24 -18.74
N ASN A 160 -15.80 -6.22 -19.63
CA ASN A 160 -15.93 -6.07 -21.08
C ASN A 160 -17.36 -6.34 -21.58
N GLN A 161 -18.34 -5.84 -20.85
CA GLN A 161 -19.74 -5.94 -21.19
C GLN A 161 -20.31 -4.56 -21.59
N ARG A 162 -21.47 -4.53 -22.21
CA ARG A 162 -22.25 -3.30 -22.38
C ARG A 162 -22.70 -2.80 -21.00
N THR A 163 -22.99 -1.51 -20.89
CA THR A 163 -23.35 -0.89 -19.61
C THR A 163 -24.59 -1.54 -18.98
N GLU A 164 -25.59 -1.84 -19.82
CA GLU A 164 -26.84 -2.48 -19.41
C GLU A 164 -26.60 -3.91 -18.89
N ASP A 165 -25.85 -4.71 -19.65
CA ASP A 165 -25.54 -6.10 -19.28
C ASP A 165 -24.70 -6.16 -17.99
N LEU A 166 -23.78 -5.20 -17.85
CA LEU A 166 -22.95 -5.06 -16.67
C LEU A 166 -23.77 -4.73 -15.42
N SER A 167 -24.74 -3.82 -15.55
CA SER A 167 -25.69 -3.49 -14.48
C SER A 167 -26.48 -4.72 -14.05
N ILE A 168 -27.03 -5.47 -14.99
CA ILE A 168 -27.79 -6.70 -14.72
C ILE A 168 -26.92 -7.74 -14.00
N SER A 169 -25.73 -8.00 -14.52
CA SER A 169 -24.79 -8.97 -13.92
C SER A 169 -24.39 -8.61 -12.48
N ILE A 170 -24.19 -7.32 -12.21
CA ILE A 170 -23.88 -6.82 -10.86
C ILE A 170 -25.06 -7.02 -9.91
N ARG A 171 -26.29 -6.66 -10.34
CA ARG A 171 -27.51 -6.82 -9.54
C ARG A 171 -27.77 -8.29 -9.19
N GLU A 172 -27.65 -9.18 -10.16
CA GLU A 172 -27.81 -10.61 -9.96
C GLU A 172 -26.79 -11.15 -8.94
N ARG A 173 -25.53 -10.73 -9.07
CA ARG A 173 -24.45 -11.14 -8.17
C ARG A 173 -24.64 -10.64 -6.76
N LEU A 174 -25.13 -9.41 -6.57
CA LEU A 174 -25.39 -8.84 -5.25
C LEU A 174 -26.65 -9.43 -4.62
N ARG A 175 -27.74 -9.60 -5.39
CA ARG A 175 -29.02 -10.16 -4.91
C ARG A 175 -28.87 -11.57 -4.34
N SER A 176 -28.01 -12.39 -4.94
CA SER A 176 -27.77 -13.78 -4.53
C SER A 176 -26.72 -13.92 -3.43
N SER A 177 -26.32 -12.84 -2.77
CA SER A 177 -25.23 -12.84 -1.78
C SER A 177 -25.58 -12.02 -0.54
N ASP A 178 -24.81 -12.21 0.52
CA ASP A 178 -24.83 -11.38 1.73
C ASP A 178 -23.81 -10.24 1.66
N ASN A 179 -23.44 -9.83 0.45
CA ASN A 179 -22.48 -8.77 0.26
C ASN A 179 -23.07 -7.41 0.63
N VAL A 180 -22.22 -6.56 1.20
CA VAL A 180 -22.47 -5.13 1.35
C VAL A 180 -21.47 -4.36 0.48
N LEU A 181 -21.99 -3.47 -0.34
CA LEU A 181 -21.17 -2.57 -1.17
C LEU A 181 -21.01 -1.23 -0.43
N ILE A 182 -19.77 -0.89 -0.14
CA ILE A 182 -19.39 0.37 0.50
C ILE A 182 -18.77 1.27 -0.56
N ILE A 183 -19.35 2.43 -0.78
CA ILE A 183 -18.86 3.43 -1.73
C ILE A 183 -18.38 4.64 -0.93
N ASP A 184 -17.08 4.81 -0.87
CA ASP A 184 -16.45 5.97 -0.23
C ASP A 184 -16.30 7.12 -1.24
N GLU A 185 -16.28 8.36 -0.74
CA GLU A 185 -16.22 9.60 -1.52
C GLU A 185 -17.40 9.72 -2.53
N ALA A 186 -18.58 9.20 -2.17
CA ALA A 186 -19.76 9.12 -3.04
C ALA A 186 -20.22 10.49 -3.59
N GLN A 187 -19.82 11.61 -2.97
CA GLN A 187 -20.08 12.97 -3.47
C GLN A 187 -19.42 13.25 -4.83
N ASN A 188 -18.44 12.46 -5.25
CA ASN A 188 -17.85 12.56 -6.59
C ASN A 188 -18.75 11.99 -7.68
N LEU A 189 -19.76 11.17 -7.34
CA LEU A 189 -20.65 10.54 -8.30
C LEU A 189 -21.64 11.56 -8.89
N LYS A 190 -21.90 11.42 -10.19
CA LYS A 190 -22.99 12.15 -10.85
C LYS A 190 -24.32 11.58 -10.41
N PHE A 191 -25.36 12.42 -10.42
CA PHE A 191 -26.73 12.03 -10.06
C PHE A 191 -27.19 10.71 -10.71
N MET A 192 -26.97 10.55 -12.02
CA MET A 192 -27.34 9.33 -12.74
C MET A 192 -26.62 8.08 -12.23
N ALA A 193 -25.40 8.21 -11.72
CA ALA A 193 -24.67 7.10 -11.13
C ALA A 193 -25.22 6.72 -9.75
N LEU A 194 -25.69 7.66 -8.97
CA LEU A 194 -26.38 7.41 -7.71
C LEU A 194 -27.75 6.74 -7.94
N GLU A 195 -28.51 7.17 -8.96
CA GLU A 195 -29.79 6.53 -9.34
C GLU A 195 -29.57 5.09 -9.79
N GLU A 196 -28.49 4.82 -10.53
CA GLU A 196 -28.15 3.46 -10.97
C GLU A 196 -27.89 2.50 -9.80
N ILE A 197 -27.29 3.00 -8.69
CA ILE A 197 -27.07 2.20 -7.47
C ILE A 197 -28.39 1.93 -6.74
N ARG A 198 -29.33 2.89 -6.79
CA ARG A 198 -30.61 2.81 -6.09
C ARG A 198 -31.57 1.83 -6.73
N GLY A 199 -31.55 1.69 -8.04
CA GLY A 199 -32.44 0.82 -8.83
C GLY A 199 -31.97 -0.61 -8.91
#